data_80782e44057ecc54e5598601a95976ce
#
_entry.id   80782e44057ecc54e5598601a95976ce
#
_cell.length_a   1.000
_cell.length_b   1.000
_cell.length_c   1.000
_cell.angle_alpha   90.00
_cell.angle_beta   90.00
_cell.angle_gamma   90.00
#
_symmetry.space_group_name_H-M   'P 1'
#
loop_
_entity.id
_entity.type
_entity.pdbx_description
1 polymer ?
#
loop_
_entity_poly.entity_id
_entity_poly.type
_entity_poly.pdbx_seq_one_letter_code
_entity_poly.pdbx_strand_id
1 'polypeptide(L)'
;MTARHWLKSYGDTPAEINADRYTSVVELLEGAMQRYAAQPAFRSFGKTLSYADVDRLSAAFCAYLQHDLGVKKGDRIAVMSPNFAAFPVAFLGIARAGAVQVNVNPMYTPRELEHQLNDAGCQTIVIFTGSTPVLAEIIGKTAIKTVIT
;
A
#
# COMPACT_ATOMS: atom_id res chain seq x y z
N MET A 1 -31.05 22.94 6.34
CA MET A 1 -29.66 22.72 5.91
C MET A 1 -28.74 23.16 7.04
N THR A 2 -27.94 22.28 7.57
CA THR A 2 -26.97 22.57 8.64
C THR A 2 -25.90 23.51 8.09
N ALA A 3 -25.66 24.64 8.75
CA ALA A 3 -24.62 25.57 8.34
C ALA A 3 -23.24 24.89 8.42
N ARG A 4 -22.48 24.87 7.32
CA ARG A 4 -21.14 24.29 7.21
C ARG A 4 -20.11 25.24 7.84
N HIS A 5 -20.04 25.30 9.17
CA HIS A 5 -19.22 26.26 9.93
C HIS A 5 -17.72 26.15 9.59
N TRP A 6 -17.24 24.97 9.23
CA TRP A 6 -15.83 24.69 8.89
C TRP A 6 -15.35 25.38 7.61
N LEU A 7 -16.27 25.75 6.69
CA LEU A 7 -15.89 26.43 5.45
C LEU A 7 -15.18 27.78 5.68
N LYS A 8 -15.43 28.41 6.83
CA LYS A 8 -14.73 29.65 7.20
C LYS A 8 -13.22 29.47 7.38
N SER A 9 -12.77 28.23 7.65
CA SER A 9 -11.37 27.90 7.89
C SER A 9 -10.68 27.29 6.64
N TYR A 10 -11.38 27.18 5.51
CA TYR A 10 -10.83 26.54 4.31
C TYR A 10 -9.82 27.42 3.55
N GLY A 11 -9.84 28.75 3.75
CA GLY A 11 -9.02 29.67 2.95
C GLY A 11 -9.28 29.46 1.46
N ASP A 12 -8.22 29.21 0.71
CA ASP A 12 -8.30 28.96 -0.74
C ASP A 12 -8.68 27.51 -1.11
N THR A 13 -8.91 26.64 -0.13
CA THR A 13 -9.32 25.26 -0.39
C THR A 13 -10.77 25.23 -0.89
N PRO A 14 -11.07 24.56 -2.02
CA PRO A 14 -12.44 24.44 -2.51
C PRO A 14 -13.38 23.81 -1.48
N ALA A 15 -14.59 24.35 -1.35
CA ALA A 15 -15.61 23.83 -0.44
C ALA A 15 -16.12 22.44 -0.84
N GLU A 16 -16.03 22.12 -2.12
CA GLU A 16 -16.46 20.85 -2.71
C GLU A 16 -15.31 20.24 -3.50
N ILE A 17 -15.19 18.92 -3.44
CA ILE A 17 -14.26 18.16 -4.28
C ILE A 17 -15.00 17.59 -5.48
N ASN A 18 -14.31 17.50 -6.62
CA ASN A 18 -14.80 16.73 -7.75
C ASN A 18 -14.38 15.26 -7.54
N ALA A 19 -15.31 14.44 -7.04
CA ALA A 19 -15.06 13.02 -6.77
C ALA A 19 -14.85 12.21 -8.06
N ASP A 20 -15.36 12.68 -9.19
CA ASP A 20 -15.30 11.99 -10.48
C ASP A 20 -14.08 12.43 -11.32
N ARG A 21 -13.16 13.20 -10.73
CA ARG A 21 -11.97 13.70 -11.44
C ARG A 21 -11.04 12.58 -11.90
N TYR A 22 -11.00 11.48 -11.15
CA TYR A 22 -10.19 10.30 -11.44
C TYR A 22 -11.06 9.04 -11.35
N THR A 23 -10.89 8.12 -12.27
CA THR A 23 -11.64 6.86 -12.29
C THR A 23 -11.11 5.84 -11.27
N SER A 24 -9.87 6.03 -10.80
CA SER A 24 -9.21 5.16 -9.83
C SER A 24 -8.06 5.85 -9.10
N VAL A 25 -7.64 5.27 -7.97
CA VAL A 25 -6.41 5.68 -7.27
C VAL A 25 -5.17 5.47 -8.16
N VAL A 26 -5.17 4.43 -8.99
CA VAL A 26 -4.07 4.15 -9.92
C VAL A 26 -3.92 5.29 -10.92
N GLU A 27 -5.01 5.74 -11.56
CA GLU A 27 -4.98 6.86 -12.51
C GLU A 27 -4.44 8.15 -11.87
N LEU A 28 -4.92 8.48 -10.66
CA LEU A 28 -4.44 9.64 -9.90
C LEU A 28 -2.91 9.58 -9.70
N LEU A 29 -2.41 8.44 -9.25
CA LEU A 29 -1.01 8.27 -8.88
C LEU A 29 -0.10 8.16 -10.12
N GLU A 30 -0.53 7.46 -11.17
CA GLU A 30 0.20 7.39 -12.44
C GLU A 30 0.33 8.77 -13.09
N GLY A 31 -0.73 9.56 -13.09
CA GLY A 31 -0.69 10.93 -13.57
C GLY A 31 0.31 11.80 -12.80
N ALA A 32 0.40 11.62 -11.47
CA ALA A 32 1.39 12.32 -10.65
C ALA A 32 2.82 11.83 -10.96
N MET A 33 3.04 10.52 -11.10
CA MET A 33 4.35 9.94 -11.41
C MET A 33 4.87 10.40 -12.77
N GLN A 34 4.01 10.48 -13.78
CA GLN A 34 4.36 11.02 -15.08
C GLN A 34 4.71 12.51 -15.01
N ARG A 35 3.87 13.30 -14.34
CA ARG A 35 4.03 14.76 -14.24
C ARG A 35 5.30 15.16 -13.50
N TYR A 36 5.68 14.42 -12.47
CA TYR A 36 6.79 14.76 -11.59
C TYR A 36 7.96 13.77 -11.68
N ALA A 37 8.08 13.04 -12.79
CA ALA A 37 8.96 11.89 -12.97
C ALA A 37 10.39 12.09 -12.43
N ALA A 38 11.02 13.22 -12.74
CA ALA A 38 12.39 13.52 -12.32
C ALA A 38 12.52 14.06 -10.88
N GLN A 39 11.40 14.37 -10.22
CA GLN A 39 11.43 14.92 -8.86
C GLN A 39 11.62 13.82 -7.81
N PRO A 40 12.24 14.14 -6.64
CA PRO A 40 12.30 13.21 -5.52
C PRO A 40 10.89 12.95 -4.97
N ALA A 41 10.54 11.67 -4.81
CA ALA A 41 9.26 11.23 -4.26
C ALA A 41 9.39 10.80 -2.80
N PHE A 42 10.35 9.91 -2.51
CA PHE A 42 10.55 9.36 -1.16
C PHE A 42 12.03 9.31 -0.80
N ARG A 43 12.32 9.56 0.47
CA ARG A 43 13.68 9.40 1.03
C ARG A 43 13.63 8.45 2.23
N SER A 44 14.53 7.46 2.23
CA SER A 44 14.64 6.48 3.30
C SER A 44 16.09 6.00 3.39
N PHE A 45 16.66 6.00 4.61
CA PHE A 45 18.04 5.54 4.87
C PHE A 45 19.10 6.14 3.92
N GLY A 46 19.01 7.44 3.67
CA GLY A 46 19.95 8.15 2.80
C GLY A 46 19.75 7.92 1.30
N LYS A 47 18.87 7.02 0.91
CA LYS A 47 18.48 6.81 -0.50
C LYS A 47 17.24 7.63 -0.84
N THR A 48 17.20 8.15 -2.05
CA THR A 48 16.05 8.88 -2.58
C THR A 48 15.53 8.13 -3.79
N LEU A 49 14.21 7.89 -3.83
CA LEU A 49 13.51 7.45 -5.02
C LEU A 49 12.85 8.65 -5.70
N SER A 50 13.03 8.77 -7.00
CA SER A 50 12.25 9.68 -7.83
C SER A 50 10.84 9.13 -8.06
N TYR A 51 9.93 9.96 -8.57
CA TYR A 51 8.62 9.48 -9.01
C TYR A 51 8.75 8.44 -10.13
N ALA A 52 9.70 8.60 -11.06
CA ALA A 52 9.98 7.59 -12.09
C ALA A 52 10.48 6.26 -11.50
N ASP A 53 11.28 6.28 -10.42
CA ASP A 53 11.69 5.05 -9.76
C ASP A 53 10.51 4.33 -9.10
N VAL A 54 9.64 5.07 -8.43
CA VAL A 54 8.42 4.51 -7.81
C VAL A 54 7.52 3.90 -8.87
N ASP A 55 7.34 4.57 -10.00
CA ASP A 55 6.57 4.07 -11.14
C ASP A 55 7.13 2.73 -11.64
N ARG A 56 8.41 2.71 -11.99
CA ARG A 56 9.09 1.52 -12.50
C ARG A 56 9.07 0.35 -11.49
N LEU A 57 9.39 0.62 -10.22
CA LEU A 57 9.46 -0.41 -9.19
C LEU A 57 8.08 -0.98 -8.87
N SER A 58 7.05 -0.13 -8.78
CA SER A 58 5.69 -0.60 -8.51
C SER A 58 5.08 -1.34 -9.70
N ALA A 59 5.43 -0.98 -10.94
CA ALA A 59 5.04 -1.74 -12.13
C ALA A 59 5.68 -3.14 -12.14
N ALA A 60 6.97 -3.23 -11.81
CA ALA A 60 7.67 -4.51 -11.69
C ALA A 60 7.05 -5.38 -10.58
N PHE A 61 6.72 -4.77 -9.43
CA PHE A 61 6.07 -5.49 -8.33
C PHE A 61 4.65 -5.97 -8.71
N CYS A 62 3.88 -5.15 -9.41
CA CYS A 62 2.58 -5.55 -9.97
C CYS A 62 2.72 -6.76 -10.90
N ALA A 63 3.69 -6.73 -11.82
CA ALA A 63 3.95 -7.85 -12.72
C ALA A 63 4.30 -9.13 -11.97
N TYR A 64 5.16 -9.06 -10.96
CA TYR A 64 5.48 -10.18 -10.08
C TYR A 64 4.24 -10.75 -9.38
N LEU A 65 3.41 -9.88 -8.80
CA LEU A 65 2.16 -10.31 -8.15
C LEU A 65 1.25 -11.07 -9.10
N GLN A 66 1.08 -10.56 -10.33
CA GLN A 66 0.15 -11.13 -11.31
C GLN A 66 0.69 -12.37 -12.01
N HIS A 67 1.95 -12.35 -12.45
CA HIS A 67 2.52 -13.41 -13.29
C HIS A 67 3.15 -14.55 -12.49
N ASP A 68 3.89 -14.23 -11.43
CA ASP A 68 4.62 -15.23 -10.65
C ASP A 68 3.76 -15.78 -9.51
N LEU A 69 2.98 -14.93 -8.83
CA LEU A 69 2.14 -15.34 -7.71
C LEU A 69 0.67 -15.58 -8.07
N GLY A 70 0.26 -15.22 -9.29
CA GLY A 70 -1.10 -15.45 -9.77
C GLY A 70 -2.17 -14.64 -9.06
N VAL A 71 -1.81 -13.52 -8.42
CA VAL A 71 -2.74 -12.62 -7.71
C VAL A 71 -3.83 -12.13 -8.66
N LYS A 72 -5.07 -12.17 -8.20
CA LYS A 72 -6.26 -11.73 -8.94
C LYS A 72 -6.84 -10.47 -8.35
N LYS A 73 -7.64 -9.77 -9.15
CA LYS A 73 -8.39 -8.60 -8.69
C LYS A 73 -9.26 -8.99 -7.49
N GLY A 74 -9.12 -8.20 -6.41
CA GLY A 74 -9.86 -8.41 -5.17
C GLY A 74 -9.15 -9.29 -4.14
N ASP A 75 -8.05 -9.96 -4.49
CA ASP A 75 -7.23 -10.68 -3.51
C ASP A 75 -6.69 -9.72 -2.45
N ARG A 76 -6.64 -10.18 -1.21
CA ARG A 76 -6.18 -9.37 -0.09
C ARG A 76 -4.73 -9.66 0.22
N ILE A 77 -3.90 -8.62 0.19
CA ILE A 77 -2.47 -8.68 0.49
C ILE A 77 -2.18 -7.84 1.73
N ALA A 78 -1.69 -8.49 2.78
CA ALA A 78 -1.25 -7.80 3.99
C ALA A 78 0.08 -7.09 3.73
N VAL A 79 0.23 -5.86 4.26
CA VAL A 79 1.49 -5.12 4.23
C VAL A 79 1.85 -4.70 5.64
N MET A 80 2.87 -5.34 6.22
CA MET A 80 3.41 -5.09 7.54
C MET A 80 4.79 -4.47 7.41
N SER A 81 4.85 -3.17 7.27
CA SER A 81 6.09 -2.42 7.07
C SER A 81 6.07 -1.07 7.79
N PRO A 82 7.18 -0.66 8.39
CA PRO A 82 7.36 0.75 8.75
C PRO A 82 7.30 1.66 7.51
N ASN A 83 7.35 2.99 7.74
CA ASN A 83 7.32 4.00 6.68
C ASN A 83 8.65 4.05 5.90
N PHE A 84 9.00 2.96 5.24
CA PHE A 84 10.15 2.86 4.35
C PHE A 84 9.77 3.13 2.90
N ALA A 85 10.76 3.40 2.05
CA ALA A 85 10.53 3.63 0.62
C ALA A 85 9.92 2.40 -0.10
N ALA A 86 10.04 1.20 0.46
CA ALA A 86 9.39 0.00 -0.06
C ALA A 86 7.86 0.03 0.11
N PHE A 87 7.34 0.70 1.16
CA PHE A 87 5.90 0.76 1.41
C PHE A 87 5.09 1.38 0.26
N PRO A 88 5.42 2.59 -0.25
CA PRO A 88 4.70 3.17 -1.39
C PRO A 88 4.86 2.35 -2.68
N VAL A 89 5.98 1.67 -2.88
CA VAL A 89 6.18 0.76 -4.00
C VAL A 89 5.23 -0.43 -3.90
N ALA A 90 5.14 -1.06 -2.72
CA ALA A 90 4.22 -2.17 -2.47
C ALA A 90 2.75 -1.71 -2.64
N PHE A 91 2.38 -0.58 -2.03
CA PHE A 91 1.04 0.00 -2.15
C PHE A 91 0.59 0.17 -3.60
N LEU A 92 1.44 0.83 -4.40
CA LEU A 92 1.14 1.08 -5.81
C LEU A 92 1.11 -0.22 -6.64
N GLY A 93 2.03 -1.14 -6.40
CA GLY A 93 2.05 -2.42 -7.10
C GLY A 93 0.81 -3.27 -6.81
N ILE A 94 0.37 -3.29 -5.55
CA ILE A 94 -0.88 -3.97 -5.12
C ILE A 94 -2.10 -3.32 -5.77
N ALA A 95 -2.17 -1.98 -5.75
CA ALA A 95 -3.27 -1.25 -6.38
C ALA A 95 -3.33 -1.50 -7.89
N ARG A 96 -2.18 -1.49 -8.59
CA ARG A 96 -2.06 -1.81 -10.02
C ARG A 96 -2.48 -3.24 -10.34
N ALA A 97 -2.21 -4.18 -9.46
CA ALA A 97 -2.66 -5.56 -9.60
C ALA A 97 -4.18 -5.70 -9.40
N GLY A 98 -4.88 -4.65 -8.99
CA GLY A 98 -6.29 -4.67 -8.64
C GLY A 98 -6.58 -5.40 -7.33
N ALA A 99 -5.56 -5.67 -6.54
CA ALA A 99 -5.68 -6.31 -5.24
C ALA A 99 -6.03 -5.31 -4.14
N VAL A 100 -6.44 -5.81 -2.99
CA VAL A 100 -6.81 -5.03 -1.80
C VAL A 100 -5.64 -5.06 -0.82
N GLN A 101 -5.07 -3.91 -0.52
CA GLN A 101 -4.05 -3.83 0.52
C GLN A 101 -4.69 -3.81 1.91
N VAL A 102 -4.21 -4.67 2.78
CA VAL A 102 -4.53 -4.71 4.21
C VAL A 102 -3.34 -4.19 4.99
N ASN A 103 -3.45 -2.98 5.52
CA ASN A 103 -2.39 -2.39 6.33
C ASN A 103 -2.29 -3.08 7.69
N VAL A 104 -1.09 -3.53 8.04
CA VAL A 104 -0.79 -4.19 9.30
C VAL A 104 0.22 -3.35 10.08
N ASN A 105 -0.07 -3.09 11.35
CA ASN A 105 0.86 -2.36 12.21
C ASN A 105 2.13 -3.20 12.46
N PRO A 106 3.33 -2.70 12.11
CA PRO A 106 4.59 -3.43 12.32
C PRO A 106 4.93 -3.69 13.81
N MET A 107 4.20 -3.06 14.72
CA MET A 107 4.38 -3.24 16.17
C MET A 107 3.36 -4.20 16.79
N TYR A 108 2.54 -4.88 15.99
CA TYR A 108 1.57 -5.84 16.52
C TYR A 108 2.26 -7.01 17.21
N THR A 109 1.63 -7.44 18.30
CA THR A 109 1.93 -8.71 18.97
C THR A 109 1.50 -9.89 18.08
N PRO A 110 2.03 -11.11 18.31
CA PRO A 110 1.59 -12.30 17.58
C PRO A 110 0.07 -12.47 17.55
N ARG A 111 -0.60 -12.27 18.69
CA ARG A 111 -2.06 -12.41 18.82
C ARG A 111 -2.83 -11.39 17.96
N GLU A 112 -2.39 -10.14 17.92
CA GLU A 112 -3.04 -9.09 17.13
C GLU A 112 -2.83 -9.35 15.64
N LEU A 113 -1.63 -9.79 15.25
CA LEU A 113 -1.32 -10.14 13.88
C LEU A 113 -2.15 -11.34 13.40
N GLU A 114 -2.23 -12.41 14.20
CA GLU A 114 -3.05 -13.59 13.92
C GLU A 114 -4.51 -13.20 13.69
N HIS A 115 -5.06 -12.39 14.58
CA HIS A 115 -6.45 -11.92 14.47
C HIS A 115 -6.69 -11.16 13.17
N GLN A 116 -5.85 -10.16 12.86
CA GLN A 116 -6.04 -9.33 11.68
C GLN A 116 -5.88 -10.11 10.37
N LEU A 117 -4.88 -11.00 10.28
CA LEU A 117 -4.65 -11.80 9.07
C LEU A 117 -5.81 -12.76 8.80
N ASN A 118 -6.36 -13.38 9.84
CA ASN A 118 -7.50 -14.29 9.73
C ASN A 118 -8.80 -13.54 9.42
N ASP A 119 -9.07 -12.44 10.11
CA ASP A 119 -10.25 -11.59 9.85
C ASP A 119 -10.25 -11.05 8.42
N ALA A 120 -9.11 -10.55 7.95
CA ALA A 120 -8.97 -10.08 6.58
C ALA A 120 -8.91 -11.22 5.54
N GLY A 121 -8.63 -12.45 5.93
CA GLY A 121 -8.51 -13.59 5.03
C GLY A 121 -7.34 -13.46 4.06
N CYS A 122 -6.22 -12.88 4.50
CA CYS A 122 -5.02 -12.70 3.68
C CYS A 122 -4.31 -14.04 3.45
N GLN A 123 -3.88 -14.28 2.20
CA GLN A 123 -3.04 -15.41 1.82
C GLN A 123 -1.61 -15.01 1.47
N THR A 124 -1.38 -13.72 1.26
CA THR A 124 -0.07 -13.14 0.94
C THR A 124 0.22 -12.00 1.91
N ILE A 125 1.45 -11.93 2.38
CA ILE A 125 1.93 -10.81 3.20
C ILE A 125 3.25 -10.28 2.66
N VAL A 126 3.33 -8.96 2.51
CA VAL A 126 4.58 -8.20 2.34
C VAL A 126 5.00 -7.74 3.71
N ILE A 127 6.16 -8.18 4.19
CA ILE A 127 6.56 -7.94 5.58
C ILE A 127 8.00 -7.43 5.67
N PHE A 128 8.20 -6.42 6.50
CA PHE A 128 9.55 -5.97 6.87
C PHE A 128 10.30 -7.11 7.57
N THR A 129 11.52 -7.38 7.14
CA THR A 129 12.35 -8.48 7.65
C THR A 129 12.46 -8.48 9.19
N GLY A 130 12.56 -7.29 9.82
CA GLY A 130 12.59 -7.17 11.28
C GLY A 130 11.31 -7.61 12.00
N SER A 131 10.18 -7.73 11.30
CA SER A 131 8.90 -8.19 11.86
C SER A 131 8.62 -9.68 11.56
N THR A 132 9.47 -10.35 10.81
CA THR A 132 9.26 -11.78 10.48
C THR A 132 9.23 -12.72 11.69
N PRO A 133 9.96 -12.47 12.81
CA PRO A 133 9.84 -13.31 14.00
C PRO A 133 8.41 -13.37 14.55
N VAL A 134 7.68 -12.25 14.56
CA VAL A 134 6.29 -12.20 15.02
C VAL A 134 5.37 -13.04 14.14
N LEU A 135 5.58 -13.00 12.82
CA LEU A 135 4.82 -13.83 11.89
C LEU A 135 5.15 -15.31 12.07
N ALA A 136 6.41 -15.67 12.31
CA ALA A 136 6.85 -17.04 12.47
C ALA A 136 6.14 -17.75 13.63
N GLU A 137 5.79 -17.03 14.71
CA GLU A 137 5.07 -17.59 15.85
C GLU A 137 3.63 -18.01 15.52
N ILE A 138 3.03 -17.40 14.51
CA ILE A 138 1.59 -17.56 14.23
C ILE A 138 1.29 -18.04 12.80
N ILE A 139 2.27 -18.18 11.93
CA ILE A 139 2.04 -18.49 10.52
C ILE A 139 1.22 -19.78 10.33
N GLY A 140 1.47 -20.79 11.15
CA GLY A 140 0.72 -22.06 11.14
C GLY A 140 -0.75 -21.95 11.58
N LYS A 141 -1.17 -20.78 12.11
CA LYS A 141 -2.54 -20.49 12.55
C LYS A 141 -3.26 -19.53 11.60
N THR A 142 -2.66 -19.21 10.48
CA THR A 142 -3.19 -18.27 9.47
C THR A 142 -3.35 -18.94 8.11
N ALA A 143 -4.04 -18.27 7.21
CA ALA A 143 -4.16 -18.68 5.82
C ALA A 143 -2.99 -18.23 4.93
N ILE A 144 -1.93 -17.64 5.49
CA ILE A 144 -0.77 -17.13 4.74
C ILE A 144 -0.04 -18.29 4.04
N LYS A 145 0.12 -18.16 2.72
CA LYS A 145 0.85 -19.10 1.86
C LYS A 145 2.11 -18.47 1.28
N THR A 146 2.12 -17.15 1.11
CA THR A 146 3.22 -16.42 0.48
C THR A 146 3.69 -15.30 1.39
N VAL A 147 5.00 -15.27 1.65
CA VAL A 147 5.66 -14.22 2.42
C VAL A 147 6.70 -13.54 1.53
N ILE A 148 6.59 -12.23 1.39
CA ILE A 148 7.48 -11.38 0.59
C ILE A 148 8.23 -10.47 1.58
N THR A 149 9.57 -10.46 1.53
CA THR A 149 10.44 -9.65 2.40
C THR A 149 11.29 -8.67 1.62
#